data_32a6acd5d99939795f118931b31acfbb
#
_entry.id   32a6acd5d99939795f118931b31acfbb
#
_cell.length_a   1.000
_cell.length_b   1.000
_cell.length_c   1.000
_cell.angle_alpha   90.00
_cell.angle_beta   90.00
_cell.angle_gamma   90.00
#
_symmetry.space_group_name_H-M   'P 1'
#
loop_
_entity.id
_entity.type
_entity.pdbx_description
1 polymer ?
#
loop_
_entity_poly.entity_id
_entity_poly.type
_entity_poly.pdbx_seq_one_letter_code
_entity_poly.pdbx_strand_id
1 'polypeptide(L)'
;MPEPAEGVCAIVLAAGHGSRYREHADEDKLLAPSLATAESLPVLAQTLNALSGVTERLLVVTRDDNLPLLAWLDEVATGFGAEVLSVRSNGLGHSLAQAVGRYPARRGWLVALGDMPYVRRESIARVAAAIEPQRLVLPTCHGRRGHPRGIGAAYLDQLLALDGERGAQALFAGSSITEIEVGDPGVLQDIDRPADRRPA
;
A
#
# COMPACT_ATOMS: atom_id res chain seq x y z
N MET A 1 -0.16 21.40 7.47
CA MET A 1 -0.74 20.05 7.26
C MET A 1 -1.77 20.18 6.12
N PRO A 2 -1.84 19.24 5.19
CA PRO A 2 -2.90 19.24 4.18
C PRO A 2 -4.27 19.13 4.85
N GLU A 3 -5.31 19.64 4.19
CA GLU A 3 -6.68 19.47 4.66
C GLU A 3 -7.05 17.98 4.68
N PRO A 4 -7.87 17.53 5.65
CA PRO A 4 -8.37 16.15 5.69
C PRO A 4 -9.10 15.80 4.38
N ALA A 5 -8.85 14.62 3.83
CA ALA A 5 -9.70 14.07 2.78
C ALA A 5 -11.12 13.86 3.35
N GLU A 6 -12.15 14.32 2.65
CA GLU A 6 -13.55 14.12 3.05
C GLU A 6 -13.92 12.62 2.98
N GLY A 7 -13.33 11.89 2.06
CA GLY A 7 -13.55 10.46 1.85
C GLY A 7 -12.42 9.58 2.41
N VAL A 8 -11.82 8.78 1.53
CA VAL A 8 -10.77 7.81 1.82
C VAL A 8 -9.45 8.27 1.25
N CYS A 9 -8.37 8.18 2.04
CA CYS A 9 -7.01 8.36 1.57
C CYS A 9 -6.34 6.98 1.36
N ALA A 10 -5.89 6.67 0.15
CA ALA A 10 -5.05 5.51 -0.08
C ALA A 10 -3.60 5.80 0.30
N ILE A 11 -3.00 4.89 1.05
CA ILE A 11 -1.59 4.94 1.46
C ILE A 11 -0.89 3.70 0.90
N VAL A 12 0.07 3.93 0.01
CA VAL A 12 0.93 2.88 -0.55
C VAL A 12 2.23 2.85 0.25
N LEU A 13 2.45 1.77 0.99
CA LEU A 13 3.66 1.58 1.76
C LEU A 13 4.78 1.05 0.86
N ALA A 14 5.76 1.91 0.59
CA ALA A 14 6.93 1.68 -0.25
C ALA A 14 8.26 1.91 0.51
N ALA A 15 8.20 1.85 1.86
CA ALA A 15 9.33 2.16 2.74
C ALA A 15 10.10 0.90 3.22
N GLY A 16 9.80 -0.27 2.68
CA GLY A 16 10.50 -1.52 3.01
C GLY A 16 11.93 -1.56 2.46
N HIS A 17 12.84 -2.26 3.16
CA HIS A 17 14.24 -2.40 2.72
C HIS A 17 14.43 -3.35 1.53
N GLY A 18 13.46 -4.22 1.23
CA GLY A 18 13.58 -5.20 0.15
C GLY A 18 14.75 -6.19 0.34
N SER A 19 15.17 -6.49 1.56
CA SER A 19 16.37 -7.28 1.87
C SER A 19 16.36 -8.64 1.19
N ARG A 20 15.25 -9.38 1.24
CA ARG A 20 15.12 -10.69 0.61
C ARG A 20 15.27 -10.64 -0.92
N TYR A 21 14.79 -9.55 -1.54
CA TYR A 21 14.92 -9.35 -2.98
C TYR A 21 16.38 -9.08 -3.35
N ARG A 22 17.06 -8.22 -2.57
CA ARG A 22 18.47 -7.86 -2.78
C ARG A 22 19.46 -9.01 -2.56
N GLU A 23 19.08 -10.05 -1.85
CA GLU A 23 19.87 -11.29 -1.79
C GLU A 23 20.01 -11.98 -3.16
N HIS A 24 19.14 -11.67 -4.11
CA HIS A 24 19.04 -12.33 -5.41
C HIS A 24 19.18 -11.39 -6.61
N ALA A 25 19.09 -10.07 -6.41
CA ALA A 25 19.18 -9.06 -7.47
C ALA A 25 19.72 -7.73 -6.91
N ASP A 26 20.63 -7.11 -7.65
CA ASP A 26 21.23 -5.81 -7.28
C ASP A 26 20.36 -4.65 -7.84
N GLU A 27 19.06 -4.68 -7.54
CA GLU A 27 18.13 -3.64 -7.94
C GLU A 27 17.08 -3.39 -6.85
N ASP A 28 16.42 -2.23 -6.87
CA ASP A 28 15.26 -1.98 -6.02
C ASP A 28 14.05 -2.76 -6.56
N LYS A 29 13.46 -3.63 -5.72
CA LYS A 29 12.33 -4.48 -6.14
C LYS A 29 11.13 -3.68 -6.65
N LEU A 30 10.92 -2.46 -6.14
CA LEU A 30 9.81 -1.61 -6.54
C LEU A 30 10.00 -0.97 -7.91
N LEU A 31 11.26 -0.83 -8.34
CA LEU A 31 11.64 -0.36 -9.66
C LEU A 31 11.88 -1.50 -10.66
N ALA A 32 11.99 -2.73 -10.18
CA ALA A 32 12.12 -3.91 -11.04
C ALA A 32 10.85 -4.11 -11.92
N PRO A 33 10.99 -4.69 -13.12
CA PRO A 33 9.85 -5.05 -13.94
C PRO A 33 8.88 -5.97 -13.19
N SER A 34 7.57 -5.69 -13.22
CA SER A 34 6.54 -6.48 -12.52
C SER A 34 6.34 -7.88 -13.07
N LEU A 35 6.70 -8.09 -14.34
CA LEU A 35 6.74 -9.40 -15.00
C LEU A 35 8.20 -9.77 -15.33
N ALA A 36 8.45 -11.02 -15.66
CA ALA A 36 9.79 -11.48 -16.07
C ALA A 36 10.22 -10.98 -17.47
N THR A 37 9.53 -9.98 -18.04
CA THR A 37 9.85 -9.34 -19.32
C THR A 37 10.33 -7.90 -19.11
N ALA A 38 11.34 -7.48 -19.84
CA ALA A 38 11.93 -6.13 -19.70
C ALA A 38 10.96 -4.98 -20.09
N GLU A 39 9.90 -5.28 -20.82
CA GLU A 39 8.91 -4.30 -21.29
C GLU A 39 7.78 -4.06 -20.27
N SER A 40 7.75 -4.81 -19.17
CA SER A 40 6.71 -4.63 -18.17
C SER A 40 6.95 -3.38 -17.31
N LEU A 41 5.86 -2.78 -16.84
CA LEU A 41 5.94 -1.66 -15.91
C LEU A 41 6.69 -2.06 -14.62
N PRO A 42 7.37 -1.11 -13.97
CA PRO A 42 7.90 -1.33 -12.62
C PRO A 42 6.82 -1.84 -11.64
N VAL A 43 7.23 -2.63 -10.67
CA VAL A 43 6.33 -3.19 -9.64
C VAL A 43 5.47 -2.10 -9.01
N LEU A 44 6.08 -1.00 -8.55
CA LEU A 44 5.32 0.09 -7.94
C LEU A 44 4.41 0.81 -8.95
N ALA A 45 4.85 1.00 -10.20
CA ALA A 45 4.02 1.62 -11.23
C ALA A 45 2.73 0.83 -11.49
N GLN A 46 2.84 -0.50 -11.54
CA GLN A 46 1.67 -1.36 -11.73
C GLN A 46 0.70 -1.26 -10.53
N THR A 47 1.24 -1.22 -9.31
CA THR A 47 0.44 -1.01 -8.09
C THR A 47 -0.25 0.35 -8.10
N LEU A 48 0.47 1.44 -8.44
CA LEU A 48 -0.10 2.79 -8.52
C LEU A 48 -1.16 2.90 -9.61
N ASN A 49 -0.96 2.26 -10.76
CA ASN A 49 -1.94 2.24 -11.85
C ASN A 49 -3.27 1.61 -11.41
N ALA A 50 -3.23 0.54 -10.63
CA ALA A 50 -4.44 -0.09 -10.09
C ALA A 50 -5.17 0.79 -9.05
N LEU A 51 -4.44 1.63 -8.30
CA LEU A 51 -4.98 2.51 -7.26
C LEU A 51 -5.40 3.89 -7.76
N SER A 52 -4.85 4.37 -8.88
CA SER A 52 -5.08 5.71 -9.42
C SER A 52 -6.58 6.00 -9.60
N GLY A 53 -7.07 7.08 -8.98
CA GLY A 53 -8.48 7.50 -9.05
C GLY A 53 -9.49 6.57 -8.35
N VAL A 54 -9.06 5.61 -7.53
CA VAL A 54 -9.98 4.77 -6.73
C VAL A 54 -10.42 5.48 -5.46
N THR A 55 -9.54 6.30 -4.90
CA THR A 55 -9.81 7.08 -3.68
C THR A 55 -9.64 8.56 -3.95
N GLU A 56 -10.11 9.40 -3.04
CA GLU A 56 -10.00 10.87 -3.18
C GLU A 56 -8.55 11.35 -3.17
N ARG A 57 -7.69 10.69 -2.40
CA ARG A 57 -6.26 10.98 -2.31
C ARG A 57 -5.44 9.70 -2.39
N LEU A 58 -4.34 9.75 -3.11
CA LEU A 58 -3.36 8.67 -3.21
C LEU A 58 -2.01 9.16 -2.70
N LEU A 59 -1.44 8.50 -1.71
CA LEU A 59 -0.17 8.82 -1.09
C LEU A 59 0.80 7.65 -1.22
N VAL A 60 2.02 7.91 -1.69
CA VAL A 60 3.13 6.95 -1.65
C VAL A 60 4.05 7.32 -0.49
N VAL A 61 4.32 6.36 0.39
CA VAL A 61 5.22 6.56 1.54
C VAL A 61 6.50 5.78 1.29
N THR A 62 7.62 6.48 1.18
CA THR A 62 8.94 5.88 0.98
C THR A 62 9.96 6.41 1.98
N ARG A 63 11.13 5.75 2.07
CA ARG A 63 12.21 6.23 2.94
C ARG A 63 12.96 7.39 2.29
N ASP A 64 13.45 8.32 3.12
CA ASP A 64 14.24 9.47 2.69
C ASP A 64 15.64 9.10 2.18
N ASP A 65 16.12 7.90 2.47
CA ASP A 65 17.40 7.36 2.00
C ASP A 65 17.28 6.49 0.72
N ASN A 66 16.06 6.21 0.24
CA ASN A 66 15.87 5.49 -1.03
C ASN A 66 15.90 6.47 -2.22
N LEU A 67 17.08 7.01 -2.52
CA LEU A 67 17.27 8.03 -3.55
C LEU A 67 16.83 7.59 -4.96
N PRO A 68 17.10 6.34 -5.42
CA PRO A 68 16.62 5.89 -6.73
C PRO A 68 15.09 5.90 -6.84
N LEU A 69 14.38 5.44 -5.80
CA LEU A 69 12.93 5.43 -5.79
C LEU A 69 12.34 6.85 -5.71
N LEU A 70 12.96 7.73 -4.91
CA LEU A 70 12.54 9.14 -4.81
C LEU A 70 12.69 9.85 -6.15
N ALA A 71 13.84 9.69 -6.84
CA ALA A 71 14.05 10.29 -8.16
C ALA A 71 13.02 9.82 -9.18
N TRP A 72 12.72 8.52 -9.20
CA TRP A 72 11.70 7.97 -10.08
C TRP A 72 10.30 8.49 -9.74
N LEU A 73 9.93 8.56 -8.46
CA LEU A 73 8.63 9.07 -8.02
C LEU A 73 8.45 10.56 -8.36
N ASP A 74 9.51 11.39 -8.29
CA ASP A 74 9.48 12.80 -8.65
C ASP A 74 9.06 13.00 -10.12
N GLU A 75 9.46 12.08 -10.99
CA GLU A 75 9.11 12.12 -12.40
C GLU A 75 7.68 11.63 -12.70
N VAL A 76 7.20 10.60 -11.99
CA VAL A 76 6.00 9.88 -12.44
C VAL A 76 4.79 9.99 -11.51
N ALA A 77 4.95 10.33 -10.23
CA ALA A 77 3.88 10.26 -9.23
C ALA A 77 2.65 11.09 -9.63
N THR A 78 2.86 12.29 -10.18
CA THR A 78 1.79 13.17 -10.65
C THR A 78 0.93 12.52 -11.73
N GLY A 79 1.54 11.70 -12.62
CA GLY A 79 0.82 10.97 -13.66
C GLY A 79 -0.18 9.94 -13.11
N PHE A 80 0.07 9.44 -11.89
CA PHE A 80 -0.86 8.56 -11.17
C PHE A 80 -1.81 9.31 -10.25
N GLY A 81 -1.71 10.64 -10.14
CA GLY A 81 -2.42 11.46 -9.16
C GLY A 81 -1.95 11.20 -7.73
N ALA A 82 -0.69 10.78 -7.56
CA ALA A 82 -0.12 10.43 -6.27
C ALA A 82 0.72 11.58 -5.68
N GLU A 83 0.59 11.79 -4.37
CA GLU A 83 1.51 12.58 -3.56
C GLU A 83 2.61 11.67 -3.00
N VAL A 84 3.79 12.22 -2.73
CA VAL A 84 4.93 11.46 -2.18
C VAL A 84 5.27 11.99 -0.80
N LEU A 85 5.35 11.09 0.18
CA LEU A 85 5.84 11.37 1.53
C LEU A 85 7.13 10.59 1.77
N SER A 86 8.24 11.29 1.88
CA SER A 86 9.49 10.69 2.34
C SER A 86 9.57 10.72 3.87
N VAL A 87 9.97 9.60 4.47
CA VAL A 87 10.01 9.44 5.94
C VAL A 87 11.32 8.81 6.39
N ARG A 88 11.79 9.23 7.56
CA ARG A 88 12.72 8.42 8.36
C ARG A 88 11.92 7.43 9.17
N SER A 89 12.14 6.16 8.95
CA SER A 89 11.32 5.13 9.55
C SER A 89 12.15 3.94 10.01
N ASN A 90 11.79 3.43 11.19
CA ASN A 90 12.33 2.21 11.77
C ASN A 90 11.44 0.98 11.48
N GLY A 91 10.51 1.11 10.51
CA GLY A 91 9.68 0.00 10.06
C GLY A 91 8.31 0.41 9.52
N LEU A 92 7.54 -0.59 9.13
CA LEU A 92 6.26 -0.42 8.44
C LEU A 92 5.22 0.32 9.30
N GLY A 93 5.17 0.01 10.60
CA GLY A 93 4.25 0.66 11.54
C GLY A 93 4.54 2.14 11.68
N HIS A 94 5.81 2.49 11.88
CA HIS A 94 6.23 3.88 11.99
C HIS A 94 5.98 4.69 10.69
N SER A 95 6.21 4.08 9.52
CA SER A 95 5.89 4.71 8.23
C SER A 95 4.39 5.02 8.11
N LEU A 96 3.54 4.06 8.50
CA LEU A 96 2.09 4.22 8.47
C LEU A 96 1.62 5.30 9.45
N ALA A 97 2.14 5.31 10.68
CA ALA A 97 1.81 6.32 11.70
C ALA A 97 2.12 7.74 11.20
N GLN A 98 3.29 7.96 10.60
CA GLN A 98 3.64 9.25 10.01
C GLN A 98 2.70 9.65 8.87
N ALA A 99 2.32 8.69 8.02
CA ALA A 99 1.43 8.93 6.90
C ALA A 99 0.03 9.36 7.36
N VAL A 100 -0.59 8.62 8.28
CA VAL A 100 -1.94 8.94 8.77
C VAL A 100 -1.97 10.24 9.55
N GLY A 101 -0.91 10.54 10.33
CA GLY A 101 -0.78 11.79 11.06
C GLY A 101 -0.65 13.00 10.15
N ARG A 102 0.00 12.85 9.00
CA ARG A 102 0.17 13.94 8.03
C ARG A 102 -0.99 14.07 7.06
N TYR A 103 -1.67 12.98 6.75
CA TYR A 103 -2.77 12.92 5.78
C TYR A 103 -4.04 12.34 6.42
N PRO A 104 -4.73 13.14 7.25
CA PRO A 104 -5.97 12.71 7.87
C PRO A 104 -7.07 12.51 6.83
N ALA A 105 -8.00 11.57 7.11
CA ALA A 105 -9.14 11.28 6.25
C ALA A 105 -10.38 11.03 7.10
N ARG A 106 -11.54 11.60 6.72
CA ARG A 106 -12.78 11.54 7.53
C ARG A 106 -13.41 10.16 7.54
N ARG A 107 -13.35 9.43 6.42
CA ARG A 107 -13.83 8.04 6.37
C ARG A 107 -12.79 7.05 6.82
N GLY A 108 -11.53 7.26 6.49
CA GLY A 108 -10.42 6.38 6.85
C GLY A 108 -9.40 6.19 5.75
N TRP A 109 -8.59 5.16 5.88
CA TRP A 109 -7.45 4.91 5.01
C TRP A 109 -7.55 3.54 4.34
N LEU A 110 -7.14 3.48 3.07
CA LEU A 110 -6.90 2.25 2.33
C LEU A 110 -5.38 2.00 2.32
N VAL A 111 -4.92 1.04 3.08
CA VAL A 111 -3.48 0.72 3.20
C VAL A 111 -3.12 -0.39 2.23
N ALA A 112 -2.35 -0.05 1.20
CA ALA A 112 -1.82 -0.95 0.19
C ALA A 112 -0.30 -1.14 0.36
N LEU A 113 0.22 -2.26 -0.13
CA LEU A 113 1.66 -2.54 -0.19
C LEU A 113 2.16 -2.25 -1.61
N GLY A 114 3.31 -1.55 -1.72
CA GLY A 114 3.88 -1.14 -3.01
C GLY A 114 4.37 -2.31 -3.87
N ASP A 115 4.55 -3.47 -3.28
CA ASP A 115 5.07 -4.70 -3.90
C ASP A 115 3.97 -5.72 -4.28
N MET A 116 2.71 -5.29 -4.35
CA MET A 116 1.57 -6.14 -4.75
C MET A 116 0.97 -5.70 -6.09
N PRO A 117 1.68 -5.86 -7.21
CA PRO A 117 1.29 -5.32 -8.52
C PRO A 117 0.12 -6.07 -9.18
N TYR A 118 -0.29 -7.21 -8.66
CA TYR A 118 -1.28 -8.08 -9.30
C TYR A 118 -2.69 -7.90 -8.75
N VAL A 119 -2.89 -7.02 -7.76
CA VAL A 119 -4.22 -6.71 -7.22
C VAL A 119 -5.05 -6.00 -8.29
N ARG A 120 -6.24 -6.52 -8.58
CA ARG A 120 -7.14 -5.93 -9.56
C ARG A 120 -7.77 -4.65 -9.02
N ARG A 121 -7.95 -3.67 -9.90
CA ARG A 121 -8.60 -2.39 -9.58
C ARG A 121 -9.99 -2.58 -8.96
N GLU A 122 -10.77 -3.54 -9.46
CA GLU A 122 -12.11 -3.84 -8.96
C GLU A 122 -12.08 -4.33 -7.51
N SER A 123 -11.08 -5.15 -7.15
CA SER A 123 -10.89 -5.62 -5.78
C SER A 123 -10.55 -4.47 -4.84
N ILE A 124 -9.66 -3.57 -5.27
CA ILE A 124 -9.30 -2.37 -4.52
C ILE A 124 -10.51 -1.47 -4.31
N ALA A 125 -11.29 -1.21 -5.37
CA ALA A 125 -12.48 -0.36 -5.32
C ALA A 125 -13.54 -0.91 -4.36
N ARG A 126 -13.76 -2.24 -4.34
CA ARG A 126 -14.69 -2.88 -3.40
C ARG A 126 -14.28 -2.69 -1.95
N VAL A 127 -12.99 -2.83 -1.64
CA VAL A 127 -12.46 -2.59 -0.29
C VAL A 127 -12.61 -1.11 0.08
N ALA A 128 -12.22 -0.19 -0.80
CA ALA A 128 -12.32 1.26 -0.58
C ALA A 128 -13.76 1.72 -0.31
N ALA A 129 -14.71 1.21 -1.09
CA ALA A 129 -16.13 1.55 -0.94
C ALA A 129 -16.71 1.10 0.42
N ALA A 130 -16.21 0.01 0.99
CA ALA A 130 -16.66 -0.55 2.26
C ALA A 130 -16.04 0.13 3.51
N ILE A 131 -15.07 1.03 3.32
CA ILE A 131 -14.45 1.76 4.45
C ILE A 131 -15.49 2.71 5.03
N GLU A 132 -15.76 2.56 6.31
CA GLU A 132 -16.54 3.46 7.14
C GLU A 132 -15.76 3.77 8.42
N PRO A 133 -16.06 4.89 9.11
CA PRO A 133 -15.23 5.36 10.24
C PRO A 133 -14.97 4.31 11.33
N GLN A 134 -15.92 3.41 11.62
CA GLN A 134 -15.78 2.40 12.67
C GLN A 134 -15.45 1.00 12.13
N ARG A 135 -15.12 0.85 10.83
CA ARG A 135 -14.89 -0.46 10.22
C ARG A 135 -13.42 -0.75 9.93
N LEU A 136 -13.07 -2.01 10.14
CA LEU A 136 -11.88 -2.63 9.58
C LEU A 136 -12.32 -3.54 8.42
N VAL A 137 -11.71 -3.37 7.26
CA VAL A 137 -12.10 -4.05 6.03
C VAL A 137 -10.88 -4.70 5.40
N LEU A 138 -11.03 -5.92 4.87
CA LEU A 138 -9.99 -6.55 4.07
C LEU A 138 -10.59 -7.46 2.99
N PRO A 139 -9.87 -7.66 1.87
CA PRO A 139 -10.27 -8.64 0.88
C PRO A 139 -9.89 -10.04 1.33
N THR A 140 -10.70 -11.02 0.91
CA THR A 140 -10.36 -12.44 0.98
C THR A 140 -10.36 -13.05 -0.41
N CYS A 141 -9.52 -14.07 -0.59
CA CYS A 141 -9.54 -14.94 -1.75
C CYS A 141 -9.45 -16.38 -1.28
N HIS A 142 -10.50 -17.17 -1.55
CA HIS A 142 -10.64 -18.54 -1.06
C HIS A 142 -10.47 -18.64 0.47
N GLY A 143 -11.09 -17.71 1.22
CA GLY A 143 -11.03 -17.66 2.68
C GLY A 143 -9.69 -17.19 3.26
N ARG A 144 -8.71 -16.82 2.46
CA ARG A 144 -7.42 -16.25 2.88
C ARG A 144 -7.46 -14.74 2.86
N ARG A 145 -7.05 -14.10 3.96
CA ARG A 145 -7.03 -12.64 4.13
C ARG A 145 -5.87 -12.00 3.38
N GLY A 146 -6.15 -10.94 2.61
CA GLY A 146 -5.18 -10.25 1.75
C GLY A 146 -5.07 -8.74 1.99
N HIS A 147 -4.58 -8.06 0.96
CA HIS A 147 -4.44 -6.60 0.86
C HIS A 147 -5.14 -6.10 -0.43
N PRO A 148 -5.48 -4.76 -0.47
CA PRO A 148 -5.24 -3.74 0.55
C PRO A 148 -6.17 -3.87 1.76
N ARG A 149 -5.85 -3.16 2.85
CA ARG A 149 -6.67 -3.14 4.06
C ARG A 149 -7.31 -1.78 4.26
N GLY A 150 -8.62 -1.77 4.52
CA GLY A 150 -9.38 -0.57 4.88
C GLY A 150 -9.40 -0.39 6.40
N ILE A 151 -9.08 0.81 6.86
CA ILE A 151 -9.05 1.17 8.28
C ILE A 151 -9.85 2.44 8.47
N GLY A 152 -10.94 2.37 9.21
CA GLY A 152 -11.81 3.51 9.47
C GLY A 152 -11.16 4.59 10.34
N ALA A 153 -11.64 5.82 10.22
CA ALA A 153 -11.07 6.98 10.90
C ALA A 153 -11.10 6.89 12.43
N ALA A 154 -12.01 6.11 13.02
CA ALA A 154 -12.08 5.89 14.47
C ALA A 154 -10.83 5.15 15.03
N TYR A 155 -10.02 4.55 14.17
CA TYR A 155 -8.78 3.86 14.56
C TYR A 155 -7.53 4.77 14.51
N LEU A 156 -7.69 6.09 14.31
CA LEU A 156 -6.59 7.04 14.18
C LEU A 156 -5.58 6.94 15.33
N ASP A 157 -6.03 6.98 16.58
CA ASP A 157 -5.13 6.94 17.73
C ASP A 157 -4.31 5.64 17.78
N GLN A 158 -4.92 4.53 17.39
CA GLN A 158 -4.23 3.24 17.32
C GLN A 158 -3.21 3.21 16.18
N LEU A 159 -3.51 3.85 15.04
CA LEU A 159 -2.58 4.01 13.93
C LEU A 159 -1.40 4.92 14.27
N LEU A 160 -1.65 6.02 14.98
CA LEU A 160 -0.60 6.94 15.44
C LEU A 160 0.33 6.31 16.49
N ALA A 161 -0.15 5.33 17.24
CA ALA A 161 0.64 4.59 18.21
C ALA A 161 1.47 3.45 17.61
N LEU A 162 1.39 3.21 16.30
CA LEU A 162 2.19 2.19 15.63
C LEU A 162 3.66 2.59 15.60
N ASP A 163 4.53 1.61 15.84
CA ASP A 163 5.98 1.76 15.78
C ASP A 163 6.66 0.47 15.27
N GLY A 164 7.91 0.58 14.81
CA GLY A 164 8.72 -0.55 14.35
C GLY A 164 8.13 -1.29 13.15
N GLU A 165 8.51 -2.57 13.02
CA GLU A 165 8.16 -3.40 11.86
C GLU A 165 6.70 -3.88 11.84
N ARG A 166 6.02 -3.88 12.98
CA ARG A 166 4.63 -4.33 13.06
C ARG A 166 3.70 -3.23 12.56
N GLY A 167 3.25 -3.36 11.31
CA GLY A 167 2.20 -2.51 10.74
C GLY A 167 0.85 -2.68 11.45
N ALA A 168 -0.23 -2.26 10.80
CA ALA A 168 -1.60 -2.33 11.36
C ALA A 168 -2.13 -3.77 11.56
N GLN A 169 -1.31 -4.80 11.45
CA GLN A 169 -1.75 -6.20 11.54
C GLN A 169 -2.44 -6.52 12.88
N ALA A 170 -1.98 -5.91 13.97
CA ALA A 170 -2.56 -6.11 15.30
C ALA A 170 -4.02 -5.65 15.38
N LEU A 171 -4.41 -4.61 14.65
CA LEU A 171 -5.80 -4.14 14.58
C LEU A 171 -6.74 -5.22 14.02
N PHE A 172 -6.24 -6.05 13.12
CA PHE A 172 -7.00 -7.11 12.46
C PHE A 172 -6.99 -8.46 13.22
N ALA A 173 -6.39 -8.52 14.40
CA ALA A 173 -6.30 -9.76 15.16
C ALA A 173 -7.51 -10.03 16.08
N GLY A 174 -8.22 -9.01 16.52
CA GLY A 174 -9.24 -9.15 17.59
C GLY A 174 -10.53 -8.37 17.41
N SER A 175 -10.71 -7.66 16.31
CA SER A 175 -11.88 -6.80 16.08
C SER A 175 -12.88 -7.43 15.13
N SER A 176 -14.13 -6.93 15.15
CA SER A 176 -15.11 -7.23 14.11
C SER A 176 -14.59 -6.70 12.78
N ILE A 177 -14.25 -7.61 11.87
CA ILE A 177 -13.66 -7.30 10.57
C ILE A 177 -14.72 -7.57 9.49
N THR A 178 -14.86 -6.64 8.56
CA THR A 178 -15.63 -6.85 7.33
C THR A 178 -14.72 -7.53 6.31
N GLU A 179 -14.95 -8.78 6.02
CA GLU A 179 -14.24 -9.55 5.00
C GLU A 179 -15.01 -9.48 3.67
N ILE A 180 -14.31 -9.18 2.59
CA ILE A 180 -14.88 -9.08 1.24
C ILE A 180 -14.23 -10.15 0.36
N GLU A 181 -14.95 -11.21 0.03
CA GLU A 181 -14.47 -12.21 -0.93
C GLU A 181 -14.45 -11.59 -2.32
N VAL A 182 -13.25 -11.50 -2.90
CA VAL A 182 -13.02 -10.83 -4.20
C VAL A 182 -12.69 -11.79 -5.34
N GLY A 183 -12.34 -13.04 -5.06
CA GLY A 183 -11.93 -14.01 -6.07
C GLY A 183 -10.71 -13.58 -6.87
N ASP A 184 -9.85 -12.76 -6.28
CA ASP A 184 -8.66 -12.18 -6.90
C ASP A 184 -7.42 -12.69 -6.18
N PRO A 185 -6.65 -13.63 -6.77
CA PRO A 185 -5.44 -14.14 -6.14
C PRO A 185 -4.36 -13.07 -5.94
N GLY A 186 -4.39 -11.97 -6.70
CA GLY A 186 -3.47 -10.85 -6.54
C GLY A 186 -3.46 -10.24 -5.15
N VAL A 187 -4.58 -10.29 -4.40
CA VAL A 187 -4.66 -9.77 -3.02
C VAL A 187 -3.79 -10.53 -2.03
N LEU A 188 -3.28 -11.70 -2.41
CA LEU A 188 -2.43 -12.58 -1.61
C LEU A 188 -0.97 -12.63 -2.08
N GLN A 189 -0.61 -11.84 -3.10
CA GLN A 189 0.66 -11.99 -3.79
C GLN A 189 1.47 -10.71 -3.73
N ASP A 190 2.51 -10.76 -2.93
CA ASP A 190 3.61 -9.79 -2.91
C ASP A 190 4.82 -10.32 -3.69
N ILE A 191 5.67 -9.40 -4.13
CA ILE A 191 6.95 -9.74 -4.74
C ILE A 191 8.03 -9.61 -3.66
N ASP A 192 8.48 -10.72 -3.13
CA ASP A 192 9.59 -10.79 -2.17
C ASP A 192 10.91 -11.22 -2.84
N ARG A 193 10.82 -11.92 -3.98
CA ARG A 193 11.96 -12.43 -4.74
C ARG A 193 11.75 -12.22 -6.24
N PRO A 194 12.82 -12.16 -7.06
CA PRO A 194 12.67 -12.07 -8.52
C PRO A 194 11.82 -13.19 -9.15
N ALA A 195 11.81 -14.37 -8.53
CA ALA A 195 10.99 -15.52 -8.99
C ALA A 195 9.48 -15.32 -8.75
N ASP A 196 9.06 -14.38 -7.89
CA ASP A 196 7.65 -14.10 -7.64
C ASP A 196 7.01 -13.27 -8.76
N ARG A 197 7.83 -12.71 -9.66
CA ARG A 197 7.37 -12.02 -10.86
C ARG A 197 6.77 -13.04 -11.82
N ARG A 198 5.49 -12.86 -12.15
CA ARG A 198 4.80 -13.78 -13.05
C ARG A 198 5.27 -13.59 -14.49
N PRO A 199 5.41 -14.67 -15.26
CA PRO A 199 5.54 -14.55 -16.71
C PRO A 199 4.27 -13.90 -17.29
N ALA A 200 4.43 -13.18 -18.38
CA ALA A 200 3.35 -12.55 -19.13
C ALA A 200 2.37 -13.60 -19.70
#